data_36e837e562d8704512b2d7b26bdcbed9
#
_entry.id   36e837e562d8704512b2d7b26bdcbed9
#
_cell.length_a   1.000
_cell.length_b   1.000
_cell.length_c   1.000
_cell.angle_alpha   90.00
_cell.angle_beta   90.00
_cell.angle_gamma   90.00
#
_symmetry.space_group_name_H-M   'P 1'
#
loop_
_entity.id
_entity.type
_entity.pdbx_description
1 polymer ?
#
loop_
_entity_poly.entity_id
_entity_poly.type
_entity_poly.pdbx_seq_one_letter_code
_entity_poly.pdbx_strand_id
1 'polypeptide(L)'
;MKKLILTAAARALTAGPASAQTVRLGTEGAYPPYNFINDKGEVDGFERELGDELCKRAGLTCEWVTNEWDSIIPNLTSGNYDAIIAGMSITAERDEVIDFTQDYYPPTASAFVGQKADADITGGTVAAQVSTIQAAHVASTGATLAEYATPDETIAAVRNGEADAVLADRDFLAPIVAESNGELVFVGEPVPLGGGVGMGFRESDKDLKQKFDDGITAMKGDGSLNALLAKWFTESPVAY
;
A
#
# COMPACT_ATOMS: atom_id res chain seq x y z
N MET A 1 68.77 -40.54 8.37
CA MET A 1 67.36 -40.38 8.84
C MET A 1 66.94 -38.97 8.71
N LYS A 2 66.17 -38.61 7.61
CA LYS A 2 65.74 -37.27 7.36
C LYS A 2 64.27 -37.15 7.89
N LYS A 3 64.06 -36.27 8.86
CA LYS A 3 62.72 -35.97 9.41
C LYS A 3 62.07 -34.96 8.51
N LEU A 4 60.96 -35.35 7.86
CA LEU A 4 60.05 -34.44 7.16
C LEU A 4 59.14 -33.76 8.19
N ILE A 5 59.20 -32.43 8.26
CA ILE A 5 58.28 -31.62 9.06
C ILE A 5 57.16 -31.21 8.08
N LEU A 6 55.93 -31.73 8.28
CA LEU A 6 54.72 -31.28 7.61
C LEU A 6 54.19 -30.06 8.33
N THR A 7 54.27 -28.90 7.70
CA THR A 7 53.65 -27.66 8.16
C THR A 7 52.19 -27.62 7.62
N ALA A 8 51.24 -27.83 8.49
CA ALA A 8 49.81 -27.63 8.16
C ALA A 8 49.51 -26.13 8.20
N ALA A 9 49.26 -25.54 7.02
CA ALA A 9 48.79 -24.17 6.93
C ALA A 9 47.27 -24.13 7.21
N ALA A 10 46.88 -23.66 8.38
CA ALA A 10 45.47 -23.35 8.70
C ALA A 10 45.03 -22.11 7.89
N ARG A 11 44.16 -22.28 6.90
CA ARG A 11 43.46 -21.19 6.27
C ARG A 11 42.38 -20.68 7.22
N ALA A 12 42.59 -19.54 7.83
CA ALA A 12 41.56 -18.77 8.52
C ALA A 12 40.60 -18.21 7.46
N LEU A 13 39.40 -18.75 7.39
CA LEU A 13 38.26 -18.12 6.66
C LEU A 13 37.89 -16.87 7.45
N THR A 14 38.32 -15.70 6.96
CA THR A 14 37.79 -14.42 7.43
C THR A 14 36.40 -14.29 6.84
N ALA A 15 35.35 -14.56 7.64
CA ALA A 15 34.03 -14.11 7.36
C ALA A 15 34.05 -12.57 7.36
N GLY A 16 34.06 -11.94 6.19
CA GLY A 16 33.84 -10.51 6.07
C GLY A 16 32.47 -10.15 6.65
N PRO A 17 32.28 -8.92 7.16
CA PRO A 17 30.97 -8.49 7.59
C PRO A 17 30.02 -8.65 6.39
N ALA A 18 28.98 -9.47 6.52
CA ALA A 18 27.89 -9.50 5.57
C ALA A 18 27.30 -8.09 5.59
N SER A 19 27.48 -7.32 4.52
CA SER A 19 26.77 -6.06 4.33
C SER A 19 25.28 -6.41 4.36
N ALA A 20 24.57 -5.96 5.37
CA ALA A 20 23.12 -6.11 5.42
C ALA A 20 22.57 -5.47 4.13
N GLN A 21 21.94 -6.27 3.29
CA GLN A 21 21.33 -5.77 2.06
C GLN A 21 20.23 -4.79 2.45
N THR A 22 20.28 -3.56 1.95
CA THR A 22 19.22 -2.58 2.15
C THR A 22 18.04 -3.01 1.31
N VAL A 23 16.86 -3.09 1.94
CA VAL A 23 15.58 -3.40 1.29
C VAL A 23 14.90 -2.09 0.92
N ARG A 24 14.52 -1.92 -0.34
CA ARG A 24 13.83 -0.74 -0.83
C ARG A 24 12.33 -0.99 -0.82
N LEU A 25 11.59 -0.14 -0.11
CA LEU A 25 10.14 -0.18 0.01
C LEU A 25 9.53 0.86 -0.92
N GLY A 26 8.82 0.41 -1.95
CA GLY A 26 8.11 1.27 -2.91
C GLY A 26 6.74 1.67 -2.39
N THR A 27 6.42 2.96 -2.45
CA THR A 27 5.12 3.52 -2.06
C THR A 27 4.72 4.65 -3.00
N GLU A 28 3.43 5.01 -3.04
CA GLU A 28 2.99 6.15 -3.85
C GLU A 28 3.27 7.49 -3.13
N GLY A 29 3.00 7.55 -1.84
CA GLY A 29 3.15 8.79 -1.05
C GLY A 29 2.05 9.82 -1.30
N ALA A 30 0.86 9.39 -1.76
CA ALA A 30 -0.26 10.25 -2.11
C ALA A 30 -1.62 9.78 -1.58
N TYR A 31 -1.66 8.82 -0.65
CA TYR A 31 -2.88 8.17 -0.17
C TYR A 31 -3.02 8.21 1.37
N PRO A 32 -3.21 9.40 1.98
CA PRO A 32 -3.40 9.49 3.42
C PRO A 32 -4.70 8.78 3.87
N PRO A 33 -4.76 8.15 5.06
CA PRO A 33 -3.71 8.09 6.08
C PRO A 33 -2.73 6.92 5.90
N TYR A 34 -2.83 6.15 4.81
CA TYR A 34 -1.93 5.02 4.53
C TYR A 34 -0.50 5.48 4.33
N ASN A 35 -0.26 6.30 3.32
CA ASN A 35 1.06 6.84 2.95
C ASN A 35 0.91 8.23 2.33
N PHE A 36 1.77 9.16 2.68
CA PHE A 36 1.81 10.50 2.11
C PHE A 36 3.20 11.13 2.27
N ILE A 37 3.44 12.23 1.56
CA ILE A 37 4.66 13.02 1.74
C ILE A 37 4.37 14.14 2.72
N ASN A 38 5.12 14.17 3.83
CA ASN A 38 4.98 15.20 4.86
C ASN A 38 5.64 16.53 4.46
N ASP A 39 5.50 17.56 5.29
CA ASP A 39 6.05 18.91 5.05
C ASP A 39 7.59 18.95 4.93
N LYS A 40 8.28 17.88 5.32
CA LYS A 40 9.73 17.74 5.18
C LYS A 40 10.14 17.05 3.88
N GLY A 41 9.17 16.60 3.07
CA GLY A 41 9.42 15.82 1.86
C GLY A 41 9.73 14.35 2.13
N GLU A 42 9.36 13.82 3.29
CA GLU A 42 9.58 12.44 3.68
C GLU A 42 8.28 11.64 3.60
N VAL A 43 8.38 10.34 3.27
CA VAL A 43 7.23 9.42 3.36
C VAL A 43 6.79 9.32 4.82
N ASP A 44 5.48 9.45 5.06
CA ASP A 44 4.84 9.38 6.38
C ASP A 44 3.51 8.63 6.27
N GLY A 45 2.87 8.33 7.39
CA GLY A 45 1.58 7.65 7.45
C GLY A 45 1.65 6.28 8.14
N PHE A 46 0.50 5.60 8.13
CA PHE A 46 0.34 4.27 8.71
C PHE A 46 1.39 3.28 8.17
N GLU A 47 1.54 3.23 6.86
CA GLU A 47 2.44 2.27 6.20
C GLU A 47 3.90 2.59 6.42
N ARG A 48 4.24 3.87 6.60
CA ARG A 48 5.59 4.26 6.99
C ARG A 48 5.97 3.66 8.35
N GLU A 49 5.13 3.82 9.36
CA GLU A 49 5.39 3.27 10.70
C GLU A 49 5.36 1.74 10.70
N LEU A 50 4.41 1.14 9.96
CA LEU A 50 4.31 -0.30 9.79
C LEU A 50 5.57 -0.87 9.14
N GLY A 51 5.98 -0.32 8.00
CA GLY A 51 7.15 -0.79 7.25
C GLY A 51 8.44 -0.67 8.06
N ASP A 52 8.64 0.44 8.77
CA ASP A 52 9.81 0.63 9.64
C ASP A 52 9.84 -0.40 10.79
N GLU A 53 8.70 -0.70 11.44
CA GLU A 53 8.61 -1.72 12.49
C GLU A 53 8.81 -3.14 11.92
N LEU A 54 8.25 -3.44 10.75
CA LEU A 54 8.46 -4.73 10.09
C LEU A 54 9.94 -4.94 9.72
N CYS A 55 10.61 -3.93 9.17
CA CYS A 55 12.04 -3.98 8.85
C CYS A 55 12.88 -4.22 10.11
N LYS A 56 12.57 -3.52 11.19
CA LYS A 56 13.22 -3.70 12.49
C LYS A 56 13.03 -5.11 13.04
N ARG A 57 11.81 -5.68 12.99
CA ARG A 57 11.53 -7.06 13.43
C ARG A 57 12.25 -8.09 12.58
N ALA A 58 12.33 -7.86 11.28
CA ALA A 58 13.04 -8.73 10.34
C ALA A 58 14.58 -8.59 10.43
N GLY A 59 15.11 -7.63 11.19
CA GLY A 59 16.54 -7.34 11.26
C GLY A 59 17.12 -6.81 9.95
N LEU A 60 16.30 -6.08 9.18
CA LEU A 60 16.64 -5.49 7.88
C LEU A 60 16.89 -3.99 8.01
N THR A 61 17.74 -3.47 7.11
CA THR A 61 17.83 -2.04 6.85
C THR A 61 16.93 -1.73 5.67
N CYS A 62 16.01 -0.78 5.82
CA CYS A 62 15.08 -0.42 4.76
C CYS A 62 15.24 1.06 4.38
N GLU A 63 14.91 1.36 3.12
CA GLU A 63 14.79 2.71 2.60
C GLU A 63 13.50 2.84 1.79
N TRP A 64 12.92 4.05 1.75
CA TRP A 64 11.68 4.33 1.06
C TRP A 64 11.94 4.91 -0.32
N VAL A 65 11.16 4.44 -1.30
CA VAL A 65 11.20 4.90 -2.69
C VAL A 65 9.80 5.29 -3.12
N THR A 66 9.59 6.52 -3.56
CA THR A 66 8.30 6.96 -4.11
C THR A 66 8.20 6.59 -5.58
N ASN A 67 6.99 6.20 -6.00
CA ASN A 67 6.70 5.80 -7.38
C ASN A 67 5.25 6.12 -7.72
N GLU A 68 4.99 6.59 -8.93
CA GLU A 68 3.63 6.78 -9.44
C GLU A 68 2.85 5.45 -9.41
N TRP A 69 1.56 5.52 -9.04
CA TRP A 69 0.74 4.33 -8.84
C TRP A 69 0.65 3.41 -10.05
N ASP A 70 0.42 3.95 -11.24
CA ASP A 70 0.21 3.17 -12.47
C ASP A 70 1.43 2.33 -12.89
N SER A 71 2.62 2.74 -12.46
CA SER A 71 3.89 2.06 -12.74
C SER A 71 4.45 1.27 -11.54
N ILE A 72 3.71 1.19 -10.42
CA ILE A 72 4.25 0.64 -9.17
C ILE A 72 4.54 -0.88 -9.29
N ILE A 73 3.66 -1.68 -9.88
CA ILE A 73 3.90 -3.10 -10.12
C ILE A 73 4.98 -3.33 -11.19
N PRO A 74 4.95 -2.67 -12.37
CA PRO A 74 6.04 -2.74 -13.36
C PRO A 74 7.41 -2.42 -12.78
N ASN A 75 7.53 -1.42 -11.93
CA ASN A 75 8.79 -1.03 -11.32
C ASN A 75 9.28 -2.02 -10.23
N LEU A 76 8.38 -2.69 -9.50
CA LEU A 76 8.75 -3.80 -8.63
C LEU A 76 9.34 -4.96 -9.45
N THR A 77 8.63 -5.39 -10.49
CA THR A 77 9.07 -6.53 -11.34
C THR A 77 10.37 -6.23 -12.08
N SER A 78 10.63 -4.97 -12.42
CA SER A 78 11.89 -4.50 -13.02
C SER A 78 13.04 -4.33 -12.02
N GLY A 79 12.79 -4.49 -10.69
CA GLY A 79 13.82 -4.42 -9.66
C GLY A 79 14.20 -3.02 -9.22
N ASN A 80 13.36 -2.00 -9.45
CA ASN A 80 13.59 -0.64 -8.99
C ASN A 80 13.49 -0.52 -7.45
N TYR A 81 12.73 -1.40 -6.83
CA TYR A 81 12.65 -1.61 -5.38
C TYR A 81 12.32 -3.09 -5.09
N ASP A 82 12.20 -3.47 -3.83
CA ASP A 82 12.18 -4.87 -3.41
C ASP A 82 10.84 -5.31 -2.82
N ALA A 83 10.01 -4.37 -2.40
CA ALA A 83 8.63 -4.60 -1.96
C ALA A 83 7.76 -3.36 -2.24
N ILE A 84 6.45 -3.57 -2.42
CA ILE A 84 5.44 -2.51 -2.46
C ILE A 84 4.73 -2.47 -1.10
N ILE A 85 4.56 -1.27 -0.55
CA ILE A 85 3.71 -0.98 0.60
C ILE A 85 3.02 0.36 0.34
N ALA A 86 1.80 0.31 -0.24
CA ALA A 86 1.15 1.46 -0.88
C ALA A 86 -0.38 1.37 -0.93
N GLY A 87 -1.03 0.92 0.14
CA GLY A 87 -2.49 0.76 0.15
C GLY A 87 -3.01 -0.27 -0.88
N MET A 88 -2.15 -1.18 -1.32
CA MET A 88 -2.46 -2.06 -2.44
C MET A 88 -3.37 -3.21 -2.02
N SER A 89 -4.60 -3.23 -2.52
CA SER A 89 -5.53 -4.34 -2.31
C SER A 89 -5.02 -5.63 -2.93
N ILE A 90 -5.10 -6.72 -2.18
CA ILE A 90 -4.84 -8.08 -2.66
C ILE A 90 -5.98 -8.47 -3.61
N THR A 91 -5.63 -8.83 -4.84
CA THR A 91 -6.57 -9.34 -5.85
C THR A 91 -5.96 -10.51 -6.63
N ALA A 92 -6.82 -11.39 -7.12
CA ALA A 92 -6.36 -12.52 -7.94
C ALA A 92 -5.61 -12.07 -9.21
N GLU A 93 -6.04 -10.97 -9.83
CA GLU A 93 -5.38 -10.42 -11.02
C GLU A 93 -3.94 -9.93 -10.71
N ARG A 94 -3.73 -9.26 -9.59
CA ARG A 94 -2.41 -8.80 -9.16
C ARG A 94 -1.53 -9.97 -8.73
N ASP A 95 -2.13 -10.99 -8.09
CA ASP A 95 -1.43 -12.19 -7.62
C ASP A 95 -0.95 -13.10 -8.77
N GLU A 96 -1.43 -12.87 -10.01
CA GLU A 96 -0.88 -13.50 -11.22
C GLU A 96 0.48 -12.92 -11.66
N VAL A 97 0.88 -11.77 -11.09
CA VAL A 97 2.08 -11.01 -11.52
C VAL A 97 3.07 -10.80 -10.37
N ILE A 98 2.57 -10.69 -9.15
CA ILE A 98 3.35 -10.48 -7.92
C ILE A 98 2.77 -11.31 -6.77
N ASP A 99 3.61 -11.75 -5.85
CA ASP A 99 3.17 -12.39 -4.60
C ASP A 99 2.78 -11.33 -3.56
N PHE A 100 1.76 -11.62 -2.74
CA PHE A 100 1.39 -10.78 -1.60
C PHE A 100 1.75 -11.43 -0.26
N THR A 101 2.00 -10.62 0.76
CA THR A 101 1.89 -11.05 2.16
C THR A 101 0.43 -11.34 2.52
N GLN A 102 0.19 -11.89 3.70
CA GLN A 102 -1.11 -11.72 4.32
C GLN A 102 -1.48 -10.23 4.41
N ASP A 103 -2.75 -9.93 4.55
CA ASP A 103 -3.21 -8.56 4.75
C ASP A 103 -2.68 -7.98 6.07
N TYR A 104 -2.24 -6.72 6.02
CA TYR A 104 -1.91 -5.90 7.21
C TYR A 104 -2.99 -4.85 7.49
N TYR A 105 -3.93 -4.69 6.60
CA TYR A 105 -5.15 -3.91 6.74
C TYR A 105 -6.33 -4.79 6.28
N PRO A 106 -7.37 -4.97 7.12
CA PRO A 106 -8.45 -5.91 6.80
C PRO A 106 -9.27 -5.43 5.58
N PRO A 107 -10.01 -6.34 4.91
CA PRO A 107 -10.89 -5.95 3.83
C PRO A 107 -11.91 -4.92 4.30
N THR A 108 -11.91 -3.75 3.67
CA THR A 108 -12.89 -2.69 3.85
C THR A 108 -13.55 -2.34 2.52
N ALA A 109 -14.70 -1.67 2.59
CA ALA A 109 -15.41 -1.30 1.37
C ALA A 109 -14.86 -0.01 0.78
N SER A 110 -14.88 0.10 -0.55
CA SER A 110 -14.83 1.37 -1.25
C SER A 110 -16.14 2.13 -1.11
N ALA A 111 -16.13 3.45 -1.32
CA ALA A 111 -17.31 4.28 -1.26
C ALA A 111 -17.31 5.33 -2.36
N PHE A 112 -18.50 5.74 -2.77
CA PHE A 112 -18.67 6.90 -3.61
C PHE A 112 -18.76 8.16 -2.74
N VAL A 113 -18.14 9.25 -3.22
CA VAL A 113 -18.26 10.59 -2.65
C VAL A 113 -18.57 11.58 -3.76
N GLY A 114 -19.55 12.44 -3.54
CA GLY A 114 -19.97 13.49 -4.45
C GLY A 114 -20.28 14.78 -3.70
N GLN A 115 -20.62 15.85 -4.44
CA GLN A 115 -21.09 17.11 -3.84
C GLN A 115 -22.55 17.05 -3.38
N LYS A 116 -23.30 16.01 -3.78
CA LYS A 116 -24.71 15.82 -3.42
C LYS A 116 -24.97 14.35 -3.10
N ALA A 117 -25.84 14.09 -2.14
CA ALA A 117 -26.19 12.72 -1.74
C ALA A 117 -26.94 11.94 -2.85
N ASP A 118 -27.51 12.61 -3.81
CA ASP A 118 -28.21 12.07 -4.99
C ASP A 118 -27.38 12.17 -6.28
N ALA A 119 -26.06 12.31 -6.19
CA ALA A 119 -25.17 12.29 -7.36
C ALA A 119 -25.37 11.00 -8.18
N ASP A 120 -25.36 11.13 -9.50
CA ASP A 120 -25.61 9.98 -10.40
C ASP A 120 -24.37 9.10 -10.53
N ILE A 121 -24.29 8.08 -9.70
CA ILE A 121 -23.21 7.08 -9.70
C ILE A 121 -23.44 5.91 -10.67
N THR A 122 -24.55 5.92 -11.41
CA THR A 122 -24.94 4.82 -12.31
C THR A 122 -24.94 5.18 -13.79
N GLY A 123 -25.22 6.45 -14.11
CA GLY A 123 -25.25 6.96 -15.49
C GLY A 123 -24.39 8.21 -15.67
N GLY A 124 -23.97 8.81 -14.58
CA GLY A 124 -23.08 9.99 -14.55
C GLY A 124 -21.62 9.67 -14.79
N THR A 125 -20.77 10.67 -14.57
CA THR A 125 -19.31 10.54 -14.64
C THR A 125 -18.74 10.24 -13.25
N VAL A 126 -18.00 9.14 -13.12
CA VAL A 126 -17.34 8.74 -11.87
C VAL A 126 -15.83 8.79 -12.04
N ALA A 127 -15.17 9.59 -11.20
CA ALA A 127 -13.71 9.66 -11.14
C ALA A 127 -13.15 8.48 -10.35
N ALA A 128 -12.05 7.93 -10.82
CA ALA A 128 -11.23 6.95 -10.08
C ALA A 128 -9.76 7.08 -10.48
N GLN A 129 -8.86 6.65 -9.60
CA GLN A 129 -7.45 6.62 -9.96
C GLN A 129 -7.21 5.48 -10.95
N VAL A 130 -6.38 5.71 -11.96
CA VAL A 130 -6.00 4.73 -12.99
C VAL A 130 -5.42 3.46 -12.37
N SER A 131 -5.62 2.31 -13.01
CA SER A 131 -5.06 1.01 -12.56
C SER A 131 -5.48 0.57 -11.15
N THR A 132 -6.64 1.06 -10.66
CA THR A 132 -7.21 0.65 -9.38
C THR A 132 -8.38 -0.33 -9.55
N ILE A 133 -8.69 -1.06 -8.49
CA ILE A 133 -9.88 -1.92 -8.45
C ILE A 133 -11.16 -1.10 -8.54
N GLN A 134 -11.13 0.15 -8.10
CA GLN A 134 -12.25 1.09 -8.20
C GLN A 134 -12.50 1.53 -9.65
N ALA A 135 -11.45 1.87 -10.39
CA ALA A 135 -11.57 2.17 -11.83
C ALA A 135 -12.14 0.97 -12.60
N ALA A 136 -11.61 -0.24 -12.34
CA ALA A 136 -12.12 -1.47 -12.95
C ALA A 136 -13.60 -1.71 -12.60
N HIS A 137 -14.01 -1.44 -11.35
CA HIS A 137 -15.40 -1.54 -10.94
C HIS A 137 -16.28 -0.55 -11.71
N VAL A 138 -15.93 0.74 -11.74
CA VAL A 138 -16.69 1.76 -12.48
C VAL A 138 -16.82 1.39 -13.96
N ALA A 139 -15.74 0.93 -14.60
CA ALA A 139 -15.73 0.48 -15.99
C ALA A 139 -16.69 -0.70 -16.24
N SER A 140 -17.01 -1.48 -15.22
CA SER A 140 -17.95 -2.61 -15.30
C SER A 140 -19.42 -2.19 -15.10
N THR A 141 -19.68 -0.95 -14.72
CA THR A 141 -21.02 -0.40 -14.51
C THR A 141 -21.55 0.35 -15.75
N GLY A 142 -22.68 1.04 -15.61
CA GLY A 142 -23.20 1.93 -16.65
C GLY A 142 -22.69 3.37 -16.58
N ALA A 143 -21.90 3.72 -15.55
CA ALA A 143 -21.32 5.04 -15.38
C ALA A 143 -20.19 5.31 -16.38
N THR A 144 -19.95 6.59 -16.68
CA THR A 144 -18.78 7.01 -17.45
C THR A 144 -17.57 7.10 -16.53
N LEU A 145 -16.56 6.25 -16.75
CA LEU A 145 -15.29 6.32 -16.00
C LEU A 145 -14.45 7.51 -16.47
N ALA A 146 -14.03 8.35 -15.51
CA ALA A 146 -12.99 9.37 -15.70
C ALA A 146 -11.75 8.98 -14.87
N GLU A 147 -10.67 8.61 -15.55
CA GLU A 147 -9.43 8.18 -14.90
C GLU A 147 -8.47 9.35 -14.68
N TYR A 148 -7.84 9.38 -13.50
CA TYR A 148 -6.84 10.37 -13.11
C TYR A 148 -5.59 9.67 -12.60
N ALA A 149 -4.46 10.34 -12.70
CA ALA A 149 -3.18 9.77 -12.29
C ALA A 149 -3.04 9.66 -10.77
N THR A 150 -3.58 10.64 -10.04
CA THR A 150 -3.46 10.72 -8.57
C THR A 150 -4.81 10.74 -7.86
N PRO A 151 -4.87 10.30 -6.60
CA PRO A 151 -6.09 10.39 -5.78
C PRO A 151 -6.59 11.83 -5.62
N ASP A 152 -5.69 12.80 -5.44
CA ASP A 152 -6.06 14.21 -5.28
C ASP A 152 -6.76 14.77 -6.51
N GLU A 153 -6.33 14.37 -7.72
CA GLU A 153 -6.99 14.77 -8.96
C GLU A 153 -8.42 14.23 -9.05
N THR A 154 -8.69 13.03 -8.53
CA THR A 154 -10.07 12.48 -8.50
C THR A 154 -10.99 13.31 -7.61
N ILE A 155 -10.48 13.75 -6.45
CA ILE A 155 -11.23 14.62 -5.53
C ILE A 155 -11.44 16.01 -6.16
N ALA A 156 -10.41 16.56 -6.80
CA ALA A 156 -10.50 17.85 -7.49
C ALA A 156 -11.55 17.81 -8.62
N ALA A 157 -11.60 16.72 -9.39
CA ALA A 157 -12.60 16.56 -10.46
C ALA A 157 -14.04 16.65 -9.94
N VAL A 158 -14.33 16.06 -8.78
CA VAL A 158 -15.64 16.16 -8.14
C VAL A 158 -15.90 17.59 -7.67
N ARG A 159 -14.94 18.22 -6.99
CA ARG A 159 -15.08 19.61 -6.52
C ARG A 159 -15.30 20.61 -7.64
N ASN A 160 -14.63 20.40 -8.77
CA ASN A 160 -14.76 21.24 -9.97
C ASN A 160 -16.02 20.97 -10.80
N GLY A 161 -16.78 19.89 -10.49
CA GLY A 161 -17.95 19.47 -11.27
C GLY A 161 -17.60 18.79 -12.60
N GLU A 162 -16.37 18.29 -12.74
CA GLU A 162 -15.91 17.50 -13.90
C GLU A 162 -16.38 16.04 -13.78
N ALA A 163 -16.61 15.57 -12.56
CA ALA A 163 -17.22 14.28 -12.24
C ALA A 163 -18.35 14.46 -11.22
N ASP A 164 -19.38 13.61 -11.32
CA ASP A 164 -20.50 13.57 -10.39
C ASP A 164 -20.11 12.98 -9.05
N ALA A 165 -19.20 11.99 -9.06
CA ALA A 165 -18.68 11.34 -7.88
C ALA A 165 -17.26 10.80 -8.13
N VAL A 166 -16.57 10.47 -7.04
CA VAL A 166 -15.34 9.67 -7.01
C VAL A 166 -15.62 8.34 -6.34
N LEU A 167 -14.98 7.26 -6.80
CA LEU A 167 -14.93 5.96 -6.12
C LEU A 167 -13.50 5.69 -5.65
N ALA A 168 -13.32 5.54 -4.33
CA ALA A 168 -12.04 5.18 -3.71
C ALA A 168 -12.29 4.40 -2.41
N ASP A 169 -11.23 3.99 -1.72
CA ASP A 169 -11.36 3.34 -0.42
C ASP A 169 -12.04 4.29 0.58
N ARG A 170 -13.03 3.76 1.31
CA ARG A 170 -13.79 4.56 2.27
C ARG A 170 -12.90 5.24 3.30
N ASP A 171 -11.82 4.56 3.69
CA ASP A 171 -10.92 5.01 4.75
C ASP A 171 -10.01 6.16 4.29
N PHE A 172 -9.71 6.24 2.99
CA PHE A 172 -9.10 7.42 2.35
C PHE A 172 -10.09 8.58 2.27
N LEU A 173 -11.34 8.30 1.91
CA LEU A 173 -12.37 9.33 1.70
C LEU A 173 -12.93 9.90 3.00
N ALA A 174 -12.97 9.12 4.10
CA ALA A 174 -13.63 9.52 5.33
C ALA A 174 -13.08 10.82 5.94
N PRO A 175 -11.76 11.02 6.11
CA PRO A 175 -11.22 12.30 6.59
C PRO A 175 -11.50 13.45 5.62
N ILE A 176 -11.44 13.22 4.31
CA ILE A 176 -11.72 14.25 3.29
C ILE A 176 -13.17 14.75 3.40
N VAL A 177 -14.12 13.82 3.58
CA VAL A 177 -15.54 14.16 3.79
C VAL A 177 -15.73 14.88 5.11
N ALA A 178 -15.12 14.40 6.20
CA ALA A 178 -15.23 15.03 7.52
C ALA A 178 -14.73 16.48 7.53
N GLU A 179 -13.61 16.75 6.83
CA GLU A 179 -12.99 18.07 6.75
C GLU A 179 -13.63 18.99 5.71
N SER A 180 -14.49 18.47 4.82
CA SER A 180 -15.11 19.24 3.74
C SER A 180 -16.16 20.26 4.18
N ASN A 181 -16.54 20.28 5.46
CA ASN A 181 -17.62 21.13 6.00
C ASN A 181 -18.95 20.94 5.26
N GLY A 182 -19.22 19.73 4.74
CA GLY A 182 -20.44 19.39 4.03
C GLY A 182 -20.41 19.69 2.51
N GLU A 183 -19.28 20.10 1.98
CA GLU A 183 -19.08 20.22 0.52
C GLU A 183 -19.12 18.85 -0.17
N LEU A 184 -18.57 17.83 0.48
CA LEU A 184 -18.53 16.47 0.02
C LEU A 184 -19.31 15.55 0.95
N VAL A 185 -20.04 14.60 0.36
CA VAL A 185 -20.87 13.62 1.09
C VAL A 185 -20.72 12.23 0.49
N PHE A 186 -20.88 11.21 1.31
CA PHE A 186 -20.98 9.84 0.81
C PHE A 186 -22.26 9.65 -0.01
N VAL A 187 -22.17 8.89 -1.10
CA VAL A 187 -23.27 8.63 -2.04
C VAL A 187 -23.51 7.13 -2.16
N GLY A 188 -24.76 6.70 -2.03
CA GLY A 188 -25.16 5.30 -2.17
C GLY A 188 -24.57 4.39 -1.09
N GLU A 189 -24.58 3.08 -1.38
CA GLU A 189 -24.08 2.06 -0.47
C GLU A 189 -22.59 1.79 -0.70
N PRO A 190 -21.84 1.39 0.34
CA PRO A 190 -20.46 0.97 0.20
C PRO A 190 -20.31 -0.22 -0.76
N VAL A 191 -19.22 -0.26 -1.51
CA VAL A 191 -18.90 -1.29 -2.50
C VAL A 191 -17.75 -2.16 -1.98
N PRO A 192 -17.99 -3.44 -1.63
CA PRO A 192 -16.92 -4.33 -1.20
C PRO A 192 -16.02 -4.71 -2.38
N LEU A 193 -14.76 -4.27 -2.33
CA LEU A 193 -13.74 -4.54 -3.36
C LEU A 193 -12.45 -5.00 -2.69
N GLY A 194 -11.75 -5.94 -3.34
CA GLY A 194 -10.45 -6.43 -2.87
C GLY A 194 -10.50 -7.36 -1.65
N GLY A 195 -9.37 -7.93 -1.29
CA GLY A 195 -9.17 -8.92 -0.23
C GLY A 195 -8.40 -8.39 0.99
N GLY A 196 -8.46 -7.10 1.29
CA GLY A 196 -7.58 -6.43 2.25
C GLY A 196 -6.32 -5.89 1.58
N VAL A 197 -5.47 -5.21 2.35
CA VAL A 197 -4.25 -4.58 1.85
C VAL A 197 -3.03 -5.38 2.30
N GLY A 198 -2.15 -5.73 1.36
CA GLY A 198 -0.94 -6.50 1.61
C GLY A 198 0.30 -5.88 0.97
N MET A 199 1.49 -6.29 1.41
CA MET A 199 2.74 -5.93 0.74
C MET A 199 2.92 -6.79 -0.50
N GLY A 200 3.32 -6.17 -1.62
CA GLY A 200 3.64 -6.85 -2.87
C GLY A 200 5.12 -7.17 -3.02
N PHE A 201 5.44 -8.36 -3.54
CA PHE A 201 6.80 -8.85 -3.78
C PHE A 201 6.90 -9.49 -5.16
N ARG A 202 8.10 -9.54 -5.75
CA ARG A 202 8.34 -10.40 -6.90
C ARG A 202 8.15 -11.87 -6.49
N GLU A 203 7.60 -12.69 -7.36
CA GLU A 203 7.43 -14.14 -7.12
C GLU A 203 8.74 -14.87 -6.78
N SER A 204 9.90 -14.32 -7.20
CA SER A 204 11.23 -14.83 -6.87
C SER A 204 11.66 -14.59 -5.42
N ASP A 205 11.07 -13.60 -4.74
CA ASP A 205 11.58 -13.05 -3.47
C ASP A 205 10.88 -13.64 -2.24
N LYS A 206 10.58 -14.94 -2.30
CA LYS A 206 9.81 -15.68 -1.28
C LYS A 206 10.39 -15.58 0.13
N ASP A 207 11.72 -15.64 0.25
CA ASP A 207 12.38 -15.53 1.56
C ASP A 207 12.22 -14.13 2.18
N LEU A 208 12.25 -13.09 1.34
CA LEU A 208 12.02 -11.72 1.80
C LEU A 208 10.55 -11.53 2.21
N LYS A 209 9.61 -11.96 1.36
CA LYS A 209 8.17 -11.95 1.64
C LYS A 209 7.86 -12.64 2.99
N GLN A 210 8.44 -13.84 3.21
CA GLN A 210 8.20 -14.61 4.45
C GLN A 210 8.63 -13.84 5.71
N LYS A 211 9.73 -13.08 5.66
CA LYS A 211 10.16 -12.25 6.80
C LYS A 211 9.14 -11.17 7.15
N PHE A 212 8.52 -10.56 6.15
CA PHE A 212 7.47 -9.57 6.35
C PHE A 212 6.17 -10.21 6.82
N ASP A 213 5.79 -11.38 6.28
CA ASP A 213 4.66 -12.17 6.77
C ASP A 213 4.80 -12.57 8.24
N ASP A 214 5.98 -13.02 8.65
CA ASP A 214 6.27 -13.36 10.05
C ASP A 214 6.16 -12.11 10.95
N GLY A 215 6.63 -10.97 10.46
CA GLY A 215 6.52 -9.68 11.13
C GLY A 215 5.06 -9.25 11.33
N ILE A 216 4.24 -9.34 10.28
CA ILE A 216 2.80 -9.02 10.33
C ILE A 216 2.09 -9.96 11.31
N THR A 217 2.38 -11.28 11.25
CA THR A 217 1.84 -12.26 12.19
C THR A 217 2.18 -11.92 13.65
N ALA A 218 3.42 -11.55 13.90
CA ALA A 218 3.86 -11.15 15.25
C ALA A 218 3.14 -9.87 15.71
N MET A 219 2.97 -8.87 14.82
CA MET A 219 2.27 -7.62 15.15
C MET A 219 0.77 -7.80 15.35
N LYS A 220 0.13 -8.73 14.64
CA LYS A 220 -1.26 -9.14 14.92
C LYS A 220 -1.35 -9.81 16.30
N GLY A 221 -0.41 -10.71 16.61
CA GLY A 221 -0.40 -11.47 17.85
C GLY A 221 -0.11 -10.67 19.12
N ASP A 222 0.75 -9.65 19.05
CA ASP A 222 1.10 -8.79 20.20
C ASP A 222 0.27 -7.51 20.29
N GLY A 223 -0.65 -7.28 19.34
CA GLY A 223 -1.56 -6.14 19.31
C GLY A 223 -0.95 -4.84 18.81
N SER A 224 0.34 -4.81 18.44
CA SER A 224 0.98 -3.58 17.95
C SER A 224 0.44 -3.13 16.59
N LEU A 225 -0.04 -4.05 15.75
CA LEU A 225 -0.72 -3.68 14.50
C LEU A 225 -2.04 -2.95 14.80
N ASN A 226 -2.85 -3.47 15.74
CA ASN A 226 -4.10 -2.81 16.15
C ASN A 226 -3.85 -1.43 16.76
N ALA A 227 -2.73 -1.25 17.48
CA ALA A 227 -2.35 0.06 18.00
C ALA A 227 -2.03 1.07 16.89
N LEU A 228 -1.36 0.64 15.81
CA LEU A 228 -1.12 1.49 14.63
C LEU A 228 -2.42 1.79 13.87
N LEU A 229 -3.27 0.80 13.67
CA LEU A 229 -4.58 0.99 13.03
C LEU A 229 -5.43 2.01 13.79
N ALA A 230 -5.53 1.88 15.11
CA ALA A 230 -6.28 2.82 15.95
C ALA A 230 -5.69 4.25 15.95
N LYS A 231 -4.38 4.39 15.76
CA LYS A 231 -3.71 5.68 15.67
C LYS A 231 -4.06 6.42 14.38
N TRP A 232 -4.07 5.71 13.25
CA TRP A 232 -4.14 6.32 11.93
C TRP A 232 -5.55 6.38 11.34
N PHE A 233 -6.42 5.42 11.67
CA PHE A 233 -7.77 5.30 11.09
C PHE A 233 -8.84 5.67 12.12
N THR A 234 -8.83 6.92 12.58
CA THR A 234 -9.76 7.43 13.60
C THR A 234 -11.18 7.61 13.09
N GLU A 235 -11.34 7.97 11.81
CA GLU A 235 -12.64 8.18 11.16
C GLU A 235 -13.29 6.87 10.67
N SER A 236 -12.50 5.83 10.51
CA SER A 236 -12.93 4.49 10.07
C SER A 236 -12.18 3.41 10.85
N PRO A 237 -12.47 3.22 12.14
CA PRO A 237 -11.73 2.28 12.98
C PRO A 237 -11.85 0.83 12.49
N VAL A 238 -10.71 0.17 12.34
CA VAL A 238 -10.59 -1.26 11.99
C VAL A 238 -9.64 -1.94 12.97
N ALA A 239 -9.78 -3.27 13.10
CA ALA A 239 -8.92 -4.10 13.93
C ALA A 239 -8.94 -5.56 13.48
N TYR A 240 -7.89 -6.30 13.88
CA TYR A 240 -7.80 -7.76 13.77
C TYR A 240 -8.25 -8.46 15.06
#